data_789461fb9ed620a8355d3c0276e510ac
#
_entry.id   789461fb9ed620a8355d3c0276e510ac
#
_cell.length_a   1.000
_cell.length_b   1.000
_cell.length_c   1.000
_cell.angle_alpha   90.00
_cell.angle_beta   90.00
_cell.angle_gamma   90.00
#
_symmetry.space_group_name_H-M   'P 1'
#
loop_
_entity.id
_entity.type
_entity.pdbx_description
1 polymer ?
#
loop_
_entity_poly.entity_id
_entity_poly.type
_entity_poly.pdbx_seq_one_letter_code
_entity_poly.pdbx_strand_id
1 'polypeptide(L)'
;MSWGYLPVLTPIIDYFETYRSLLSHRQEEHSYRFPDRGGKLLMLRSDVTLFLAKQMGLSRGSLPRRVYYADSVIRHQEEEDIASDELFQSGAELIGLSGLDGDLEILMLLHDLLKVMRLQNWRMHIGSRALLDAILDSKVDTDHAREILEIRDKQELEKLLSDAGLSSPRQRVELLMFLGGAREFVECAPDLIARLGDSRNNKLEAVKAPLDHLISLITNLMELTSSKNIRIDLSVSGDQSYYSGFTVMVYAEGANSVIASGGRYDNLLGSFGKKAAAAGFSMMMRKIEPLSDYAAESEMPIGGTRGATFADRYHDAKRRRINGERVVLDESEIDD
;
A
#
# COMPACT_ATOMS: atom_id res chain seq x y z
N MET A 1 -18.43 7.56 0.47
CA MET A 1 -18.89 6.48 -0.46
C MET A 1 -18.72 5.15 0.26
N SER A 2 -19.67 4.24 0.17
CA SER A 2 -19.49 2.89 0.75
C SER A 2 -19.05 1.92 -0.35
N TRP A 3 -17.80 1.46 -0.29
CA TRP A 3 -17.24 0.42 -1.16
C TRP A 3 -17.53 -1.00 -0.65
N GLY A 4 -18.34 -1.15 0.43
CA GLY A 4 -18.68 -2.45 1.01
C GLY A 4 -17.55 -3.10 1.82
N TYR A 5 -16.52 -2.34 2.21
CA TYR A 5 -15.47 -2.82 3.09
C TYR A 5 -15.92 -2.80 4.56
N LEU A 6 -15.61 -3.85 5.31
CA LEU A 6 -15.95 -3.99 6.72
C LEU A 6 -14.71 -3.78 7.60
N PRO A 7 -14.86 -3.17 8.78
CA PRO A 7 -13.73 -2.96 9.68
C PRO A 7 -13.18 -4.29 10.20
N VAL A 8 -11.86 -4.34 10.35
CA VAL A 8 -11.16 -5.47 10.98
C VAL A 8 -10.15 -4.96 11.98
N LEU A 9 -9.98 -5.69 13.07
CA LEU A 9 -8.95 -5.47 14.07
C LEU A 9 -7.97 -6.63 14.04
N THR A 10 -6.69 -6.34 14.11
CA THR A 10 -5.62 -7.32 14.25
C THR A 10 -4.94 -7.16 15.62
N PRO A 11 -4.42 -8.24 16.22
CA PRO A 11 -3.67 -8.12 17.46
C PRO A 11 -2.43 -7.25 17.27
N ILE A 12 -2.03 -6.52 18.32
CA ILE A 12 -0.80 -5.71 18.29
C ILE A 12 0.45 -6.53 18.61
N ILE A 13 0.29 -7.71 19.18
CA ILE A 13 1.37 -8.60 19.63
C ILE A 13 1.11 -9.99 19.09
N ASP A 14 2.15 -10.65 18.57
CA ASP A 14 2.10 -12.06 18.17
C ASP A 14 3.50 -12.70 18.28
N TYR A 15 3.59 -14.01 18.08
CA TYR A 15 4.85 -14.74 18.08
C TYR A 15 5.69 -14.40 16.84
N PHE A 16 6.92 -13.98 17.05
CA PHE A 16 7.85 -13.59 15.98
C PHE A 16 8.10 -14.73 14.98
N GLU A 17 8.31 -15.96 15.47
CA GLU A 17 8.56 -17.13 14.63
C GLU A 17 7.45 -17.41 13.59
N THR A 18 6.23 -16.91 13.84
CA THR A 18 5.10 -17.04 12.89
C THR A 18 5.34 -16.26 11.61
N TYR A 19 6.08 -15.16 11.68
CA TYR A 19 6.27 -14.21 10.56
C TYR A 19 7.70 -14.19 10.04
N ARG A 20 8.67 -14.72 10.77
CA ARG A 20 10.10 -14.62 10.50
C ARG A 20 10.48 -14.93 9.05
N SER A 21 9.94 -15.98 8.47
CA SER A 21 10.22 -16.39 7.09
C SER A 21 9.58 -15.50 6.01
N LEU A 22 8.73 -14.57 6.42
CA LEU A 22 8.00 -13.62 5.54
C LEU A 22 8.58 -12.20 5.62
N LEU A 23 9.42 -11.94 6.63
CA LEU A 23 10.08 -10.66 6.81
C LEU A 23 11.35 -10.60 5.95
N SER A 24 11.59 -9.45 5.31
CA SER A 24 12.92 -9.14 4.78
C SER A 24 13.90 -8.87 5.93
N HIS A 25 15.21 -8.91 5.66
CA HIS A 25 16.25 -8.62 6.65
C HIS A 25 16.01 -7.24 7.33
N ARG A 26 15.74 -6.21 6.54
CA ARG A 26 15.43 -4.87 7.05
C ARG A 26 14.17 -4.84 7.92
N GLN A 27 13.11 -5.56 7.54
CA GLN A 27 11.90 -5.64 8.36
C GLN A 27 12.15 -6.38 9.68
N GLU A 28 13.00 -7.41 9.67
CA GLU A 28 13.40 -8.13 10.88
C GLU A 28 14.19 -7.21 11.81
N GLU A 29 15.15 -6.43 11.30
CA GLU A 29 15.93 -5.48 12.09
C GLU A 29 15.09 -4.37 12.71
N HIS A 30 14.13 -3.83 11.97
CA HIS A 30 13.25 -2.75 12.43
C HIS A 30 12.08 -3.22 13.30
N SER A 31 11.93 -4.55 13.53
CA SER A 31 10.84 -5.08 14.35
C SER A 31 11.17 -5.04 15.84
N TYR A 32 10.26 -4.53 16.67
CA TYR A 32 10.34 -4.62 18.11
C TYR A 32 10.03 -6.02 18.60
N ARG A 33 10.97 -6.64 19.32
CA ARG A 33 10.88 -8.03 19.79
C ARG A 33 11.20 -8.12 21.28
N PHE A 34 10.49 -8.97 22.00
CA PHE A 34 10.70 -9.18 23.43
C PHE A 34 10.22 -10.58 23.84
N PRO A 35 10.81 -11.18 24.90
CA PRO A 35 10.39 -12.49 25.38
C PRO A 35 9.06 -12.43 26.14
N ASP A 36 8.22 -13.46 25.94
CA ASP A 36 7.07 -13.72 26.82
C ASP A 36 7.54 -14.32 28.16
N ARG A 37 6.58 -14.62 29.06
CA ARG A 37 6.86 -15.24 30.36
C ARG A 37 7.49 -16.64 30.26
N GLY A 38 7.32 -17.32 29.14
CA GLY A 38 7.88 -18.64 28.85
C GLY A 38 9.19 -18.60 28.06
N GLY A 39 9.72 -17.41 27.74
CA GLY A 39 10.93 -17.20 26.97
C GLY A 39 10.74 -17.27 25.46
N LYS A 40 9.51 -17.38 24.95
CA LYS A 40 9.24 -17.32 23.51
C LYS A 40 9.30 -15.87 23.02
N LEU A 41 9.88 -15.67 21.83
CA LEU A 41 10.03 -14.34 21.25
C LEU A 41 8.70 -13.86 20.67
N LEU A 42 8.22 -12.73 21.18
CA LEU A 42 7.09 -11.97 20.67
C LEU A 42 7.59 -10.83 19.79
N MET A 43 6.71 -10.31 18.93
CA MET A 43 6.93 -9.06 18.19
C MET A 43 5.73 -8.15 18.30
N LEU A 44 5.98 -6.84 18.27
CA LEU A 44 4.95 -5.85 18.01
C LEU A 44 4.61 -5.85 16.51
N ARG A 45 3.36 -5.56 16.22
CA ARG A 45 2.86 -5.47 14.84
C ARG A 45 3.61 -4.39 14.07
N SER A 46 4.49 -4.81 13.19
CA SER A 46 5.24 -3.94 12.27
C SER A 46 4.53 -3.74 10.93
N ASP A 47 3.54 -4.58 10.63
CA ASP A 47 2.75 -4.56 9.39
C ASP A 47 1.36 -5.14 9.66
N VAL A 48 0.30 -4.38 9.37
CA VAL A 48 -1.09 -4.84 9.58
C VAL A 48 -1.44 -5.97 8.60
N THR A 49 -0.97 -5.89 7.36
CA THR A 49 -1.27 -6.88 6.30
C THR A 49 -0.76 -8.27 6.67
N LEU A 50 0.44 -8.39 7.26
CA LEU A 50 0.98 -9.67 7.74
C LEU A 50 0.11 -10.30 8.83
N PHE A 51 -0.29 -9.51 9.83
CA PHE A 51 -1.13 -9.99 10.94
C PHE A 51 -2.54 -10.33 10.45
N LEU A 52 -3.07 -9.53 9.52
CA LEU A 52 -4.36 -9.80 8.87
C LEU A 52 -4.31 -11.08 8.01
N ALA A 53 -3.22 -11.29 7.26
CA ALA A 53 -3.05 -12.48 6.43
C ALA A 53 -3.10 -13.77 7.28
N LYS A 54 -2.48 -13.78 8.47
CA LYS A 54 -2.61 -14.89 9.43
C LYS A 54 -4.07 -15.08 9.86
N GLN A 55 -4.74 -14.01 10.28
CA GLN A 55 -6.13 -14.07 10.75
C GLN A 55 -7.07 -14.57 9.64
N MET A 56 -6.89 -14.09 8.42
CA MET A 56 -7.71 -14.48 7.26
C MET A 56 -7.36 -15.88 6.75
N GLY A 57 -6.08 -16.25 6.77
CA GLY A 57 -5.60 -17.59 6.41
C GLY A 57 -6.19 -18.68 7.29
N LEU A 58 -6.33 -18.43 8.58
CA LEU A 58 -6.93 -19.34 9.55
C LEU A 58 -8.46 -19.30 9.57
N SER A 59 -9.08 -18.29 8.97
CA SER A 59 -10.53 -18.11 9.03
C SER A 59 -11.27 -19.05 8.08
N ARG A 60 -12.45 -19.56 8.50
CA ARG A 60 -13.34 -20.43 7.69
C ARG A 60 -14.37 -19.67 6.85
N GLY A 61 -14.31 -18.34 6.80
CA GLY A 61 -15.31 -17.56 6.07
C GLY A 61 -15.19 -17.65 4.55
N SER A 62 -16.29 -17.30 3.87
CA SER A 62 -16.36 -17.22 2.40
C SER A 62 -15.48 -16.11 1.83
N LEU A 63 -15.06 -16.27 0.58
CA LEU A 63 -14.39 -15.26 -0.24
C LEU A 63 -15.36 -14.79 -1.35
N PRO A 64 -15.21 -13.58 -1.89
CA PRO A 64 -14.20 -12.58 -1.54
C PRO A 64 -14.53 -11.84 -0.24
N ARG A 65 -13.50 -11.28 0.42
CA ARG A 65 -13.63 -10.41 1.59
C ARG A 65 -13.03 -9.05 1.31
N ARG A 66 -13.74 -8.03 1.71
CA ARG A 66 -13.36 -6.62 1.67
C ARG A 66 -13.25 -6.12 3.09
N VAL A 67 -12.05 -5.79 3.52
CA VAL A 67 -11.80 -5.32 4.89
C VAL A 67 -10.97 -4.06 4.88
N TYR A 68 -11.18 -3.20 5.88
CA TYR A 68 -10.34 -2.03 6.12
C TYR A 68 -9.91 -1.97 7.57
N TYR A 69 -8.83 -1.28 7.84
CA TYR A 69 -8.29 -1.03 9.18
C TYR A 69 -7.85 0.43 9.34
N ALA A 70 -7.83 0.88 10.59
CA ALA A 70 -7.19 2.11 11.02
C ALA A 70 -6.53 1.79 12.36
N ASP A 71 -5.21 1.63 12.38
CA ASP A 71 -4.50 1.05 13.53
C ASP A 71 -3.02 1.43 13.53
N SER A 72 -2.35 1.30 14.68
CA SER A 72 -0.91 1.56 14.81
C SER A 72 -0.06 0.37 14.40
N VAL A 73 1.06 0.64 13.76
CA VAL A 73 2.20 -0.27 13.61
C VAL A 73 3.43 0.32 14.28
N ILE A 74 4.31 -0.53 14.77
CA ILE A 74 5.49 -0.11 15.52
C ILE A 74 6.72 -0.65 14.83
N ARG A 75 7.52 0.29 14.28
CA ARG A 75 8.75 0.00 13.55
C ARG A 75 9.84 0.98 13.94
N HIS A 76 11.04 0.47 14.20
CA HIS A 76 12.19 1.34 14.47
C HIS A 76 12.48 2.27 13.30
N GLN A 77 12.71 3.56 13.60
CA GLN A 77 13.10 4.60 12.65
C GLN A 77 14.51 5.09 13.05
N GLU A 78 15.50 4.89 12.18
CA GLU A 78 16.93 5.04 12.54
C GLU A 78 17.35 6.45 12.99
N GLU A 79 16.67 7.50 12.52
CA GLU A 79 17.10 8.89 12.72
C GLU A 79 16.08 9.76 13.45
N GLU A 80 15.02 9.15 14.04
CA GLU A 80 13.92 9.89 14.64
C GLU A 80 13.77 9.60 16.15
N ASP A 81 13.00 10.43 16.84
CA ASP A 81 12.61 10.18 18.22
C ASP A 81 11.82 8.85 18.30
N ILE A 82 11.98 8.10 19.40
CA ILE A 82 11.29 6.84 19.65
C ILE A 82 9.76 6.94 19.50
N ALA A 83 9.19 8.11 19.71
CA ALA A 83 7.77 8.37 19.48
C ALA A 83 7.39 8.24 17.99
N SER A 84 8.35 8.41 17.09
CA SER A 84 8.14 8.24 15.63
C SER A 84 8.04 6.80 15.20
N ASP A 85 8.45 5.85 16.05
CA ASP A 85 8.37 4.41 15.80
C ASP A 85 6.92 3.91 15.78
N GLU A 86 5.99 4.63 16.42
CA GLU A 86 4.56 4.38 16.30
C GLU A 86 3.99 5.11 15.10
N LEU A 87 3.59 4.35 14.09
CA LEU A 87 3.01 4.83 12.84
C LEU A 87 1.52 4.49 12.78
N PHE A 88 0.65 5.49 12.68
CA PHE A 88 -0.78 5.25 12.47
C PHE A 88 -1.07 5.04 10.99
N GLN A 89 -1.58 3.85 10.66
CA GLN A 89 -1.93 3.44 9.29
C GLN A 89 -3.43 3.26 9.12
N SER A 90 -3.95 3.68 7.97
CA SER A 90 -5.26 3.27 7.50
C SER A 90 -5.08 2.52 6.18
N GLY A 91 -5.78 1.42 6.00
CA GLY A 91 -5.62 0.61 4.79
C GLY A 91 -6.84 -0.23 4.48
N ALA A 92 -6.83 -0.81 3.29
CA ALA A 92 -7.90 -1.69 2.80
C ALA A 92 -7.30 -2.91 2.09
N GLU A 93 -7.92 -4.07 2.31
CA GLU A 93 -7.49 -5.34 1.75
C GLU A 93 -8.68 -6.06 1.08
N LEU A 94 -8.47 -6.50 -0.14
CA LEU A 94 -9.38 -7.30 -0.94
C LEU A 94 -8.81 -8.71 -1.08
N ILE A 95 -9.49 -9.68 -0.47
CA ILE A 95 -9.02 -11.05 -0.37
C ILE A 95 -9.98 -11.97 -1.14
N GLY A 96 -9.45 -12.79 -2.05
CA GLY A 96 -10.21 -13.78 -2.80
C GLY A 96 -10.72 -13.30 -4.16
N LEU A 97 -10.27 -12.12 -4.64
CA LEU A 97 -10.54 -11.66 -6.00
C LEU A 97 -9.22 -11.53 -6.76
N SER A 98 -9.02 -12.39 -7.75
CA SER A 98 -7.84 -12.41 -8.60
C SER A 98 -8.03 -11.57 -9.87
N GLY A 99 -6.91 -11.28 -10.54
CA GLY A 99 -6.92 -10.66 -11.86
C GLY A 99 -7.22 -9.17 -11.86
N LEU A 100 -7.53 -8.67 -13.05
CA LEU A 100 -7.62 -7.24 -13.36
C LEU A 100 -8.67 -6.50 -12.50
N ASP A 101 -9.85 -7.10 -12.29
CA ASP A 101 -10.93 -6.46 -11.54
C ASP A 101 -10.54 -6.20 -10.09
N GLY A 102 -9.81 -7.15 -9.46
CA GLY A 102 -9.34 -6.98 -8.09
C GLY A 102 -8.27 -5.89 -7.98
N ASP A 103 -7.39 -5.79 -8.97
CA ASP A 103 -6.35 -4.76 -9.03
C ASP A 103 -6.97 -3.37 -9.23
N LEU A 104 -7.92 -3.27 -10.16
CA LEU A 104 -8.65 -2.03 -10.43
C LEU A 104 -9.46 -1.58 -9.21
N GLU A 105 -10.15 -2.48 -8.52
CA GLU A 105 -10.93 -2.14 -7.33
C GLU A 105 -10.04 -1.47 -6.27
N ILE A 106 -8.89 -2.06 -5.96
CA ILE A 106 -7.94 -1.52 -4.96
C ILE A 106 -7.36 -0.18 -5.39
N LEU A 107 -6.93 -0.05 -6.63
CA LEU A 107 -6.34 1.21 -7.12
C LEU A 107 -7.38 2.33 -7.23
N MET A 108 -8.61 2.02 -7.62
CA MET A 108 -9.71 2.98 -7.67
C MET A 108 -10.16 3.41 -6.26
N LEU A 109 -10.20 2.49 -5.29
CA LEU A 109 -10.49 2.83 -3.90
C LEU A 109 -9.42 3.79 -3.34
N LEU A 110 -8.13 3.49 -3.57
CA LEU A 110 -7.02 4.36 -3.18
C LEU A 110 -7.13 5.74 -3.84
N HIS A 111 -7.38 5.78 -5.17
CA HIS A 111 -7.58 7.02 -5.91
C HIS A 111 -8.72 7.87 -5.34
N ASP A 112 -9.86 7.26 -5.04
CA ASP A 112 -11.01 7.97 -4.48
C ASP A 112 -10.72 8.52 -3.08
N LEU A 113 -9.99 7.77 -2.24
CA LEU A 113 -9.58 8.24 -0.92
C LEU A 113 -8.63 9.44 -1.02
N LEU A 114 -7.64 9.41 -1.92
CA LEU A 114 -6.73 10.54 -2.14
C LEU A 114 -7.47 11.80 -2.58
N LYS A 115 -8.52 11.66 -3.40
CA LYS A 115 -9.39 12.78 -3.78
C LYS A 115 -10.20 13.32 -2.60
N VAL A 116 -10.76 12.45 -1.78
CA VAL A 116 -11.54 12.85 -0.58
C VAL A 116 -10.65 13.58 0.42
N MET A 117 -9.39 13.17 0.56
CA MET A 117 -8.40 13.83 1.44
C MET A 117 -7.92 15.19 0.92
N ARG A 118 -8.30 15.61 -0.30
CA ARG A 118 -7.96 16.90 -0.91
C ARG A 118 -6.45 17.20 -0.94
N LEU A 119 -5.64 16.18 -1.10
CA LEU A 119 -4.19 16.33 -1.18
C LEU A 119 -3.79 17.09 -2.45
N GLN A 120 -2.83 18.00 -2.33
CA GLN A 120 -2.34 18.77 -3.46
C GLN A 120 -1.29 17.96 -4.25
N ASN A 121 -1.37 18.03 -5.58
CA ASN A 121 -0.36 17.49 -6.51
C ASN A 121 0.15 16.07 -6.19
N TRP A 122 -0.73 15.18 -5.71
CA TRP A 122 -0.34 13.79 -5.48
C TRP A 122 -0.07 13.04 -6.79
N ARG A 123 0.81 12.05 -6.70
CA ARG A 123 1.18 11.13 -7.80
C ARG A 123 1.15 9.69 -7.32
N MET A 124 0.50 8.84 -8.10
CA MET A 124 0.48 7.40 -7.92
C MET A 124 1.47 6.77 -8.88
N HIS A 125 2.56 6.23 -8.36
CA HIS A 125 3.57 5.48 -9.10
C HIS A 125 3.19 4.01 -9.08
N ILE A 126 2.98 3.43 -10.25
CA ILE A 126 2.57 2.03 -10.42
C ILE A 126 3.74 1.26 -11.03
N GLY A 127 4.12 0.19 -10.36
CA GLY A 127 5.11 -0.78 -10.80
C GLY A 127 4.51 -2.19 -10.91
N SER A 128 5.38 -3.18 -11.13
CA SER A 128 4.97 -4.58 -11.17
C SER A 128 6.09 -5.50 -10.68
N ARG A 129 5.85 -6.14 -9.53
CA ARG A 129 6.74 -7.18 -9.01
C ARG A 129 6.78 -8.39 -9.94
N ALA A 130 5.64 -8.80 -10.47
CA ALA A 130 5.57 -9.92 -11.43
C ALA A 130 6.42 -9.69 -12.67
N LEU A 131 6.43 -8.44 -13.19
CA LEU A 131 7.26 -8.07 -14.32
C LEU A 131 8.74 -8.04 -13.96
N LEU A 132 9.09 -7.49 -12.79
CA LEU A 132 10.45 -7.49 -12.28
C LEU A 132 10.99 -8.93 -12.17
N ASP A 133 10.26 -9.81 -11.48
CA ASP A 133 10.67 -11.21 -11.30
C ASP A 133 10.84 -11.95 -12.64
N ALA A 134 9.95 -11.69 -13.60
CA ALA A 134 10.04 -12.26 -14.94
C ALA A 134 11.26 -11.74 -15.74
N ILE A 135 11.63 -10.47 -15.55
CA ILE A 135 12.79 -9.87 -16.24
C ILE A 135 14.10 -10.35 -15.61
N LEU A 136 14.18 -10.46 -14.28
CA LEU A 136 15.39 -10.87 -13.58
C LEU A 136 15.70 -12.36 -13.79
N ASP A 137 14.66 -13.19 -14.02
CA ASP A 137 14.80 -14.65 -13.99
C ASP A 137 15.30 -15.16 -12.62
N SER A 138 15.13 -16.42 -12.34
CA SER A 138 15.56 -17.06 -11.06
C SER A 138 17.08 -17.06 -10.85
N LYS A 139 17.84 -16.52 -11.78
CA LYS A 139 19.32 -16.47 -11.74
C LYS A 139 19.86 -15.26 -10.97
N VAL A 140 19.04 -14.26 -10.74
CA VAL A 140 19.42 -12.99 -10.11
C VAL A 140 18.80 -12.92 -8.74
N ASP A 141 19.59 -12.52 -7.75
CA ASP A 141 19.07 -12.16 -6.44
C ASP A 141 18.18 -10.91 -6.57
N THR A 142 16.87 -11.14 -6.36
CA THR A 142 15.87 -10.09 -6.54
C THR A 142 16.02 -8.97 -5.51
N ASP A 143 16.42 -9.28 -4.27
CA ASP A 143 16.55 -8.26 -3.23
C ASP A 143 17.76 -7.36 -3.53
N HIS A 144 18.88 -7.93 -3.96
CA HIS A 144 20.04 -7.14 -4.40
C HIS A 144 19.73 -6.29 -5.64
N ALA A 145 19.00 -6.84 -6.63
CA ALA A 145 18.56 -6.07 -7.79
C ALA A 145 17.63 -4.90 -7.41
N ARG A 146 16.78 -5.08 -6.39
CA ARG A 146 15.91 -4.02 -5.87
C ARG A 146 16.70 -2.88 -5.22
N GLU A 147 17.72 -3.18 -4.41
CA GLU A 147 18.60 -2.18 -3.84
C GLU A 147 19.25 -1.31 -4.92
N ILE A 148 19.73 -1.92 -6.01
CA ILE A 148 20.31 -1.21 -7.15
C ILE A 148 19.23 -0.37 -7.89
N LEU A 149 18.01 -0.90 -8.03
CA LEU A 149 16.89 -0.19 -8.64
C LEU A 149 16.46 1.04 -7.83
N GLU A 150 16.45 0.96 -6.49
CA GLU A 150 16.13 2.06 -5.59
C GLU A 150 17.06 3.26 -5.77
N ILE A 151 18.37 3.01 -5.90
CA ILE A 151 19.37 4.06 -6.17
C ILE A 151 19.53 4.39 -7.66
N ARG A 152 18.79 3.70 -8.53
CA ARG A 152 18.77 3.87 -9.99
C ARG A 152 20.15 3.76 -10.65
N ASP A 153 21.02 2.89 -10.14
CA ASP A 153 22.32 2.62 -10.74
C ASP A 153 22.19 1.66 -11.93
N LYS A 154 22.13 2.26 -13.13
CA LYS A 154 22.01 1.51 -14.39
C LYS A 154 23.24 0.66 -14.69
N GLN A 155 24.43 1.12 -14.33
CA GLN A 155 25.68 0.43 -14.67
C GLN A 155 25.84 -0.82 -13.79
N GLU A 156 25.59 -0.70 -12.50
CA GLU A 156 25.66 -1.86 -11.61
C GLU A 156 24.56 -2.88 -11.90
N LEU A 157 23.34 -2.44 -12.25
CA LEU A 157 22.29 -3.35 -12.67
C LEU A 157 22.63 -4.08 -13.97
N GLU A 158 23.17 -3.38 -14.99
CA GLU A 158 23.60 -3.99 -16.25
C GLU A 158 24.69 -5.04 -16.01
N LYS A 159 25.63 -4.74 -15.15
CA LYS A 159 26.70 -5.66 -14.75
C LYS A 159 26.13 -6.88 -14.02
N LEU A 160 25.25 -6.70 -13.03
CA LEU A 160 24.59 -7.79 -12.30
C LEU A 160 23.87 -8.75 -13.26
N LEU A 161 23.11 -8.22 -14.24
CA LEU A 161 22.39 -9.02 -15.23
C LEU A 161 23.33 -9.74 -16.20
N SER A 162 24.45 -9.08 -16.57
CA SER A 162 25.48 -9.67 -17.45
C SER A 162 26.21 -10.82 -16.75
N ASP A 163 26.61 -10.63 -15.50
CA ASP A 163 27.30 -11.64 -14.67
C ASP A 163 26.41 -12.87 -14.43
N ALA A 164 25.09 -12.67 -14.32
CA ALA A 164 24.10 -13.76 -14.25
C ALA A 164 23.87 -14.46 -15.59
N GLY A 165 24.49 -14.01 -16.67
CA GLY A 165 24.37 -14.59 -18.01
C GLY A 165 23.01 -14.39 -18.66
N LEU A 166 22.32 -13.30 -18.34
CA LEU A 166 21.05 -12.94 -18.99
C LEU A 166 21.31 -12.33 -20.37
N SER A 167 20.47 -12.70 -21.33
CA SER A 167 20.48 -12.07 -22.66
C SER A 167 19.96 -10.63 -22.59
N SER A 168 20.51 -9.75 -23.43
CA SER A 168 20.06 -8.36 -23.59
C SER A 168 20.02 -7.56 -22.25
N PRO A 169 21.09 -7.55 -21.44
CA PRO A 169 21.08 -6.92 -20.11
C PRO A 169 20.75 -5.42 -20.19
N ARG A 170 21.28 -4.71 -21.17
CA ARG A 170 21.01 -3.29 -21.38
C ARG A 170 19.53 -2.99 -21.63
N GLN A 171 18.86 -3.80 -22.45
CA GLN A 171 17.44 -3.63 -22.77
C GLN A 171 16.55 -3.98 -21.53
N ARG A 172 16.98 -4.97 -20.72
CA ARG A 172 16.32 -5.27 -19.43
C ARG A 172 16.43 -4.10 -18.46
N VAL A 173 17.60 -3.48 -18.36
CA VAL A 173 17.81 -2.27 -17.55
C VAL A 173 16.96 -1.11 -18.07
N GLU A 174 16.91 -0.90 -19.39
CA GLU A 174 16.07 0.12 -20.02
C GLU A 174 14.60 -0.03 -19.61
N LEU A 175 14.07 -1.25 -19.63
CA LEU A 175 12.70 -1.54 -19.22
C LEU A 175 12.52 -1.34 -17.69
N LEU A 176 13.37 -1.94 -16.86
CA LEU A 176 13.27 -1.85 -15.39
C LEU A 176 13.44 -0.43 -14.86
N MET A 177 14.15 0.43 -15.58
CA MET A 177 14.37 1.84 -15.21
C MET A 177 13.33 2.79 -15.85
N PHE A 178 12.30 2.24 -16.49
CA PHE A 178 11.27 3.09 -17.08
C PHE A 178 10.57 3.91 -15.99
N LEU A 179 10.51 5.21 -16.22
CA LEU A 179 9.74 6.17 -15.43
C LEU A 179 9.09 7.17 -16.39
N GLY A 180 7.76 7.12 -16.49
CA GLY A 180 7.06 7.96 -17.45
C GLY A 180 5.57 8.13 -17.15
N GLY A 181 4.87 8.79 -18.07
CA GLY A 181 3.42 8.92 -18.04
C GLY A 181 2.72 7.60 -18.38
N ALA A 182 1.47 7.43 -17.93
CA ALA A 182 0.67 6.25 -18.21
C ALA A 182 0.49 6.01 -19.74
N ARG A 183 0.17 7.05 -20.50
CA ARG A 183 0.02 6.96 -21.96
C ARG A 183 1.33 6.61 -22.64
N GLU A 184 2.41 7.28 -22.27
CA GLU A 184 3.75 7.02 -22.81
C GLU A 184 4.14 5.55 -22.61
N PHE A 185 3.88 4.99 -21.43
CA PHE A 185 4.15 3.60 -21.13
C PHE A 185 3.37 2.65 -22.06
N VAL A 186 2.06 2.84 -22.18
CA VAL A 186 1.20 1.97 -23.02
C VAL A 186 1.66 2.00 -24.47
N GLU A 187 2.10 3.16 -24.97
CA GLU A 187 2.58 3.32 -26.34
C GLU A 187 3.96 2.68 -26.58
N CYS A 188 4.90 2.79 -25.62
CA CYS A 188 6.28 2.31 -25.84
C CYS A 188 6.55 0.88 -25.30
N ALA A 189 5.74 0.36 -24.40
CA ALA A 189 5.97 -0.94 -23.77
C ALA A 189 6.08 -2.12 -24.75
N PRO A 190 5.27 -2.22 -25.82
CA PRO A 190 5.43 -3.25 -26.84
C PRO A 190 6.80 -3.23 -27.52
N ASP A 191 7.32 -2.03 -27.84
CA ASP A 191 8.63 -1.86 -28.46
C ASP A 191 9.77 -2.21 -27.51
N LEU A 192 9.64 -1.84 -26.22
CA LEU A 192 10.63 -2.19 -25.19
C LEU A 192 10.77 -3.70 -25.04
N ILE A 193 9.66 -4.43 -25.10
CA ILE A 193 9.69 -5.90 -25.08
C ILE A 193 10.25 -6.49 -26.37
N ALA A 194 9.89 -5.97 -27.51
CA ALA A 194 10.42 -6.45 -28.80
C ALA A 194 11.96 -6.38 -28.82
N ARG A 195 12.56 -5.39 -28.15
CA ARG A 195 14.03 -5.24 -28.04
C ARG A 195 14.68 -6.23 -27.07
N LEU A 196 13.92 -6.88 -26.16
CA LEU A 196 14.48 -7.94 -25.31
C LEU A 196 14.92 -9.17 -26.11
N GLY A 197 14.52 -9.27 -27.37
CA GLY A 197 14.96 -10.14 -28.47
C GLY A 197 15.25 -11.58 -28.10
N ASP A 198 14.64 -12.40 -28.71
CA ASP A 198 14.79 -13.74 -29.26
C ASP A 198 13.51 -14.57 -29.03
N SER A 199 12.67 -14.49 -30.05
CA SER A 199 11.38 -15.23 -30.14
C SER A 199 11.53 -16.77 -30.08
N ARG A 200 12.74 -17.27 -29.89
CA ARG A 200 13.04 -18.71 -29.82
C ARG A 200 13.12 -19.28 -28.43
N ASN A 201 13.05 -18.43 -27.41
CA ASN A 201 13.11 -18.88 -26.01
C ASN A 201 11.78 -18.63 -25.31
N ASN A 202 11.22 -19.65 -24.65
CA ASN A 202 10.04 -19.58 -23.76
C ASN A 202 10.11 -18.46 -22.69
N LYS A 203 11.26 -17.82 -22.53
CA LYS A 203 11.52 -16.75 -21.57
C LYS A 203 10.84 -15.42 -21.94
N LEU A 204 10.59 -15.15 -23.21
CA LEU A 204 9.86 -13.94 -23.64
C LEU A 204 8.38 -14.02 -23.24
N GLU A 205 7.79 -15.22 -23.30
CA GLU A 205 6.40 -15.45 -22.88
C GLU A 205 6.22 -15.18 -21.38
N ALA A 206 7.23 -15.49 -20.54
CA ALA A 206 7.18 -15.21 -19.11
C ALA A 206 7.12 -13.70 -18.79
N VAL A 207 7.75 -12.86 -19.60
CA VAL A 207 7.73 -11.40 -19.45
C VAL A 207 6.46 -10.79 -20.06
N LYS A 208 5.92 -11.40 -21.12
CA LYS A 208 4.77 -10.89 -21.85
C LYS A 208 3.50 -10.86 -21.02
N ALA A 209 3.19 -11.94 -20.33
CA ALA A 209 1.95 -12.02 -19.54
C ALA A 209 1.85 -10.94 -18.40
N PRO A 210 2.88 -10.73 -17.55
CA PRO A 210 2.83 -9.65 -16.57
C PRO A 210 2.82 -8.25 -17.20
N LEU A 211 3.44 -8.05 -18.38
CA LEU A 211 3.37 -6.79 -19.08
C LEU A 211 2.00 -6.52 -19.67
N ASP A 212 1.40 -7.48 -20.38
CA ASP A 212 0.06 -7.36 -20.95
C ASP A 212 -0.97 -7.06 -19.85
N HIS A 213 -0.80 -7.70 -18.69
CA HIS A 213 -1.62 -7.40 -17.52
C HIS A 213 -1.44 -5.95 -17.04
N LEU A 214 -0.18 -5.48 -16.91
CA LEU A 214 0.10 -4.11 -16.51
C LEU A 214 -0.42 -3.08 -17.52
N ILE A 215 -0.25 -3.32 -18.82
CA ILE A 215 -0.81 -2.47 -19.88
C ILE A 215 -2.33 -2.40 -19.77
N SER A 216 -2.99 -3.54 -19.57
CA SER A 216 -4.45 -3.60 -19.40
C SER A 216 -4.89 -2.83 -18.16
N LEU A 217 -4.18 -2.98 -17.03
CA LEU A 217 -4.44 -2.26 -15.79
C LEU A 217 -4.35 -0.75 -16.00
N ILE A 218 -3.26 -0.28 -16.61
CA ILE A 218 -3.01 1.14 -16.87
C ILE A 218 -4.02 1.73 -17.84
N THR A 219 -4.38 0.99 -18.90
CA THR A 219 -5.37 1.43 -19.89
C THR A 219 -6.73 1.65 -19.22
N ASN A 220 -7.20 0.70 -18.43
CA ASN A 220 -8.46 0.84 -17.69
C ASN A 220 -8.41 1.99 -16.68
N LEU A 221 -7.30 2.17 -15.95
CA LEU A 221 -7.14 3.29 -15.04
C LEU A 221 -7.20 4.65 -15.77
N MET A 222 -6.61 4.76 -16.96
CA MET A 222 -6.69 5.99 -17.77
C MET A 222 -8.12 6.31 -18.24
N GLU A 223 -8.93 5.30 -18.50
CA GLU A 223 -10.35 5.48 -18.85
C GLU A 223 -11.20 5.91 -17.67
N LEU A 224 -10.91 5.38 -16.49
CA LEU A 224 -11.69 5.62 -15.25
C LEU A 224 -11.26 6.88 -14.49
N THR A 225 -10.03 7.37 -14.71
CA THR A 225 -9.45 8.45 -13.92
C THR A 225 -8.75 9.50 -14.79
N SER A 226 -8.29 10.60 -14.17
CA SER A 226 -7.36 11.52 -14.84
C SER A 226 -5.94 10.91 -14.86
N SER A 227 -5.40 10.65 -16.05
CA SER A 227 -4.05 10.11 -16.24
C SER A 227 -2.92 11.01 -15.72
N LYS A 228 -3.22 12.29 -15.40
CA LYS A 228 -2.22 13.26 -14.90
C LYS A 228 -1.56 12.84 -13.59
N ASN A 229 -2.29 12.13 -12.74
CA ASN A 229 -1.82 11.70 -11.44
C ASN A 229 -1.18 10.31 -11.45
N ILE A 230 -1.20 9.62 -12.59
CA ILE A 230 -0.64 8.27 -12.73
C ILE A 230 0.72 8.35 -13.39
N ARG A 231 1.71 7.71 -12.79
CA ARG A 231 3.05 7.47 -13.31
C ARG A 231 3.34 5.98 -13.33
N ILE A 232 4.05 5.53 -14.32
CA ILE A 232 4.58 4.17 -14.35
C ILE A 232 6.03 4.24 -13.98
N ASP A 233 6.40 3.50 -12.95
CA ASP A 233 7.76 3.40 -12.45
C ASP A 233 8.09 1.93 -12.20
N LEU A 234 8.75 1.30 -13.16
CA LEU A 234 9.06 -0.12 -13.08
C LEU A 234 10.22 -0.43 -12.13
N SER A 235 10.91 0.59 -11.60
CA SER A 235 11.86 0.41 -10.51
C SER A 235 11.16 0.24 -9.15
N VAL A 236 9.88 0.63 -9.04
CA VAL A 236 9.07 0.48 -7.85
C VAL A 236 8.56 -0.95 -7.76
N SER A 237 9.26 -1.80 -7.04
CA SER A 237 8.87 -3.20 -6.81
C SER A 237 8.13 -3.43 -5.48
N GLY A 238 7.89 -2.35 -4.73
CA GLY A 238 7.26 -2.35 -3.41
C GLY A 238 8.21 -2.74 -2.28
N ASP A 239 7.96 -2.25 -1.07
CA ASP A 239 8.80 -2.47 0.12
C ASP A 239 8.65 -3.87 0.71
N GLN A 240 7.60 -4.58 0.33
CA GLN A 240 7.25 -5.86 0.91
C GLN A 240 7.76 -7.03 0.05
N SER A 241 8.41 -7.99 0.70
CA SER A 241 8.92 -9.21 0.03
C SER A 241 7.82 -10.11 -0.51
N TYR A 242 6.60 -9.99 0.03
CA TYR A 242 5.46 -10.83 -0.34
C TYR A 242 4.67 -10.35 -1.56
N TYR A 243 4.99 -9.20 -2.17
CA TYR A 243 4.29 -8.77 -3.39
C TYR A 243 4.53 -9.74 -4.56
N SER A 244 3.49 -9.96 -5.36
CA SER A 244 3.47 -10.91 -6.47
C SER A 244 2.82 -10.39 -7.76
N GLY A 245 2.35 -9.15 -7.76
CA GLY A 245 1.66 -8.53 -8.89
C GLY A 245 2.01 -7.06 -9.06
N PHE A 246 1.00 -6.21 -9.33
CA PHE A 246 1.23 -4.76 -9.34
C PHE A 246 1.71 -4.26 -7.99
N THR A 247 2.43 -3.15 -8.01
CA THR A 247 2.82 -2.37 -6.83
C THR A 247 2.42 -0.92 -7.02
N VAL A 248 2.17 -0.21 -5.93
CA VAL A 248 1.81 1.21 -5.98
C VAL A 248 2.49 1.96 -4.84
N MET A 249 3.02 3.14 -5.14
CA MET A 249 3.49 4.12 -4.15
C MET A 249 2.87 5.47 -4.46
N VAL A 250 2.45 6.19 -3.43
CA VAL A 250 1.85 7.52 -3.57
C VAL A 250 2.75 8.56 -2.92
N TYR A 251 2.98 9.62 -3.66
CA TYR A 251 3.70 10.82 -3.23
C TYR A 251 2.76 12.01 -3.31
N ALA A 252 2.91 12.99 -2.44
CA ALA A 252 2.17 14.25 -2.48
C ALA A 252 3.10 15.43 -2.27
N GLU A 253 2.73 16.58 -2.78
CA GLU A 253 3.46 17.82 -2.53
C GLU A 253 3.50 18.12 -1.03
N GLY A 254 4.66 18.53 -0.52
CA GLY A 254 4.89 18.77 0.89
C GLY A 254 5.25 17.53 1.72
N ALA A 255 5.11 16.32 1.18
CA ALA A 255 5.61 15.11 1.84
C ALA A 255 7.08 14.87 1.49
N ASN A 256 7.88 14.49 2.49
CA ASN A 256 9.29 14.13 2.32
C ASN A 256 9.51 12.67 1.89
N SER A 257 8.46 11.86 1.87
CA SER A 257 8.51 10.41 1.59
C SER A 257 7.16 9.88 1.11
N VAL A 258 7.09 8.59 0.82
CA VAL A 258 5.86 7.87 0.45
C VAL A 258 4.78 8.05 1.52
N ILE A 259 3.58 8.44 1.09
CA ILE A 259 2.40 8.62 1.97
C ILE A 259 1.44 7.43 1.96
N ALA A 260 1.47 6.63 0.90
CA ALA A 260 0.71 5.38 0.80
C ALA A 260 1.47 4.39 -0.07
N SER A 261 1.36 3.10 0.25
CA SER A 261 1.94 2.01 -0.54
C SER A 261 1.01 0.81 -0.57
N GLY A 262 1.13 -0.03 -1.59
CA GLY A 262 0.30 -1.22 -1.73
C GLY A 262 0.71 -2.10 -2.90
N GLY A 263 -0.08 -3.15 -3.13
CA GLY A 263 0.14 -4.07 -4.23
C GLY A 263 -0.67 -5.37 -4.10
N ARG A 264 -0.40 -6.31 -5.03
CA ARG A 264 -0.95 -7.66 -5.03
C ARG A 264 0.02 -8.64 -4.36
N TYR A 265 -0.53 -9.56 -3.54
CA TYR A 265 0.26 -10.51 -2.75
C TYR A 265 -0.44 -11.88 -2.61
N ASP A 266 -0.64 -12.57 -3.72
CA ASP A 266 -1.44 -13.80 -3.84
C ASP A 266 -0.87 -15.00 -3.04
N ASN A 267 0.43 -14.98 -2.70
CA ASN A 267 1.09 -16.08 -2.02
C ASN A 267 1.05 -15.96 -0.49
N LEU A 268 0.80 -14.76 0.05
CA LEU A 268 0.97 -14.49 1.48
C LEU A 268 0.04 -15.31 2.37
N LEU A 269 -1.25 -15.41 2.02
CA LEU A 269 -2.23 -16.16 2.80
C LEU A 269 -1.93 -17.67 2.78
N GLY A 270 -1.24 -18.16 1.74
CA GLY A 270 -0.80 -19.55 1.62
C GLY A 270 0.12 -19.98 2.76
N SER A 271 0.94 -19.09 3.28
CA SER A 271 1.81 -19.31 4.44
C SER A 271 1.03 -19.58 5.73
N PHE A 272 -0.24 -19.23 5.77
CA PHE A 272 -1.17 -19.43 6.89
C PHE A 272 -2.28 -20.44 6.58
N GLY A 273 -2.11 -21.27 5.54
CA GLY A 273 -2.98 -22.42 5.24
C GLY A 273 -4.13 -22.15 4.28
N LYS A 274 -4.29 -20.95 3.74
CA LYS A 274 -5.38 -20.64 2.80
C LYS A 274 -4.83 -19.96 1.53
N LYS A 275 -4.79 -20.68 0.42
CA LYS A 275 -4.45 -20.09 -0.87
C LYS A 275 -5.59 -19.17 -1.35
N ALA A 276 -5.32 -17.88 -1.41
CA ALA A 276 -6.26 -16.90 -1.91
C ALA A 276 -5.50 -15.71 -2.51
N ALA A 277 -5.98 -15.22 -3.65
CA ALA A 277 -5.50 -13.96 -4.21
C ALA A 277 -5.80 -12.82 -3.25
N ALA A 278 -4.89 -11.87 -3.14
CA ALA A 278 -5.08 -10.70 -2.30
C ALA A 278 -4.37 -9.47 -2.85
N ALA A 279 -4.99 -8.32 -2.67
CA ALA A 279 -4.42 -7.02 -2.97
C ALA A 279 -4.90 -6.00 -1.96
N GLY A 280 -4.07 -5.00 -1.66
CA GLY A 280 -4.41 -3.97 -0.69
C GLY A 280 -3.43 -2.81 -0.70
N PHE A 281 -3.71 -1.84 0.14
CA PHE A 281 -2.82 -0.69 0.38
C PHE A 281 -2.89 -0.24 1.83
N SER A 282 -1.86 0.47 2.26
CA SER A 282 -1.80 1.22 3.51
C SER A 282 -1.44 2.69 3.26
N MET A 283 -1.99 3.58 4.07
CA MET A 283 -1.75 5.02 4.07
C MET A 283 -1.16 5.43 5.41
N MET A 284 -0.12 6.27 5.39
CA MET A 284 0.56 6.79 6.57
C MET A 284 -0.15 8.05 7.06
N MET A 285 -1.10 7.91 7.98
CA MET A 285 -2.00 9.00 8.35
C MET A 285 -1.28 10.21 8.94
N ARG A 286 -0.22 10.01 9.77
CA ARG A 286 0.59 11.12 10.30
C ARG A 286 1.29 11.96 9.23
N LYS A 287 1.58 11.38 8.05
CA LYS A 287 2.16 12.10 6.92
C LYS A 287 1.10 12.80 6.07
N ILE A 288 -0.11 12.25 6.04
CA ILE A 288 -1.23 12.76 5.25
C ILE A 288 -1.95 13.90 5.96
N GLU A 289 -2.17 13.79 7.27
CA GLU A 289 -2.92 14.74 8.08
C GLU A 289 -2.47 16.19 7.90
N PRO A 290 -1.17 16.55 7.99
CA PRO A 290 -0.72 17.93 7.78
C PRO A 290 -0.83 18.44 6.35
N LEU A 291 -1.04 17.55 5.37
CA LEU A 291 -1.17 17.88 3.93
C LEU A 291 -2.61 17.95 3.46
N SER A 292 -3.55 17.53 4.31
CA SER A 292 -4.97 17.41 3.96
C SER A 292 -5.71 18.68 4.31
N ASP A 293 -6.38 19.26 3.33
CA ASP A 293 -7.30 20.40 3.55
C ASP A 293 -8.63 19.96 4.19
N TYR A 294 -8.80 18.65 4.46
CA TYR A 294 -10.03 18.11 5.03
C TYR A 294 -10.29 18.61 6.47
N ALA A 295 -9.23 18.86 7.24
CA ALA A 295 -9.32 19.35 8.63
C ALA A 295 -9.96 20.74 8.72
N ALA A 296 -9.82 21.58 7.72
CA ALA A 296 -10.36 22.94 7.72
C ALA A 296 -11.90 22.98 7.65
N GLU A 297 -12.56 21.94 7.13
CA GLU A 297 -14.04 21.86 7.11
C GLU A 297 -14.63 21.21 8.38
N SER A 298 -13.83 20.62 9.23
CA SER A 298 -14.32 19.99 10.45
C SER A 298 -14.64 20.98 11.58
N GLU A 299 -14.37 22.26 11.39
CA GLU A 299 -14.86 23.34 12.27
C GLU A 299 -16.33 23.69 11.97
N MET A 300 -17.21 22.70 11.99
CA MET A 300 -18.61 23.04 12.25
C MET A 300 -18.68 23.73 13.61
N PRO A 301 -19.32 24.88 13.71
CA PRO A 301 -19.38 25.63 14.96
C PRO A 301 -19.89 24.72 16.07
N ILE A 302 -19.16 24.70 17.17
CA ILE A 302 -19.58 23.98 18.37
C ILE A 302 -20.55 24.86 19.10
N GLY A 303 -21.81 24.46 19.14
CA GLY A 303 -22.84 25.19 19.90
C GLY A 303 -22.79 24.85 21.37
N GLY A 304 -22.97 25.85 22.25
CA GLY A 304 -23.27 25.64 23.66
C GLY A 304 -24.70 25.11 23.87
N THR A 305 -24.97 24.56 25.05
CA THR A 305 -26.29 24.03 25.43
C THR A 305 -27.14 25.07 26.10
N ARG A 306 -28.47 24.91 26.02
CA ARG A 306 -29.45 25.75 26.72
C ARG A 306 -30.05 24.96 27.87
N GLY A 307 -30.16 25.61 29.02
CA GLY A 307 -30.82 25.04 30.19
C GLY A 307 -30.18 25.43 31.54
N ALA A 308 -30.99 25.65 32.51
CA ALA A 308 -30.55 26.08 33.86
C ALA A 308 -29.89 24.94 34.66
N THR A 309 -30.28 23.69 34.39
CA THR A 309 -29.72 22.51 35.07
C THR A 309 -28.88 21.65 34.10
N PHE A 310 -28.01 20.81 34.66
CA PHE A 310 -27.29 19.83 33.88
C PHE A 310 -28.24 18.93 33.05
N ALA A 311 -29.36 18.51 33.64
CA ALA A 311 -30.34 17.67 32.99
C ALA A 311 -30.95 18.37 31.76
N ASP A 312 -31.30 19.65 31.90
CA ASP A 312 -31.83 20.45 30.77
C ASP A 312 -30.80 20.57 29.65
N ARG A 313 -29.54 20.91 29.96
CA ARG A 313 -28.46 21.01 29.01
C ARG A 313 -28.17 19.67 28.31
N TYR A 314 -28.20 18.57 29.06
CA TYR A 314 -28.01 17.23 28.52
C TYR A 314 -29.13 16.87 27.51
N HIS A 315 -30.38 17.15 27.86
CA HIS A 315 -31.51 16.89 26.97
C HIS A 315 -31.48 17.75 25.70
N ASP A 316 -31.09 19.01 25.83
CA ASP A 316 -30.90 19.90 24.69
C ASP A 316 -29.76 19.37 23.78
N ALA A 317 -28.59 19.09 24.32
CA ALA A 317 -27.46 18.51 23.59
C ALA A 317 -27.84 17.23 22.91
N LYS A 318 -28.54 16.32 23.61
CA LYS A 318 -28.96 15.03 23.03
C LYS A 318 -29.86 15.21 21.81
N ARG A 319 -30.86 16.09 21.89
CA ARG A 319 -31.78 16.39 20.80
C ARG A 319 -31.03 16.98 19.59
N ARG A 320 -30.14 17.95 19.81
CA ARG A 320 -29.39 18.62 18.74
C ARG A 320 -28.35 17.70 18.10
N ARG A 321 -27.67 16.83 18.90
CA ARG A 321 -26.75 15.79 18.36
C ARG A 321 -27.45 14.77 17.46
N ILE A 322 -28.69 14.39 17.76
CA ILE A 322 -29.52 13.53 16.90
C ILE A 322 -29.77 14.18 15.53
N ASN A 323 -29.85 15.52 15.49
CA ASN A 323 -29.99 16.30 14.26
C ASN A 323 -28.66 16.60 13.56
N GLY A 324 -27.55 16.01 14.04
CA GLY A 324 -26.22 16.16 13.41
C GLY A 324 -25.42 17.39 13.88
N GLU A 325 -25.90 18.13 14.89
CA GLU A 325 -25.17 19.28 15.43
C GLU A 325 -24.02 18.84 16.36
N ARG A 326 -22.92 19.60 16.36
CA ARG A 326 -21.84 19.48 17.35
C ARG A 326 -22.17 20.37 18.55
N VAL A 327 -22.41 19.78 19.72
CA VAL A 327 -22.86 20.51 20.92
C VAL A 327 -22.07 20.06 22.14
N VAL A 328 -21.52 21.03 22.86
CA VAL A 328 -20.87 20.83 24.18
C VAL A 328 -21.81 21.14 25.32
N LEU A 329 -21.62 20.47 26.44
CA LEU A 329 -22.38 20.73 27.69
C LEU A 329 -21.71 21.88 28.47
N ASP A 330 -21.57 23.03 27.84
CA ASP A 330 -20.97 24.20 28.46
C ASP A 330 -22.01 25.29 28.69
N GLU A 331 -21.77 26.12 29.71
CA GLU A 331 -22.57 27.30 30.06
C GLU A 331 -22.14 28.54 29.23
N SER A 332 -21.20 28.39 28.29
CA SER A 332 -20.73 29.53 27.49
C SER A 332 -21.91 30.21 26.81
N GLU A 333 -22.20 31.43 27.24
CA GLU A 333 -23.11 32.34 26.60
C GLU A 333 -22.74 32.44 25.12
N ILE A 334 -23.71 32.21 24.27
CA ILE A 334 -23.61 32.61 22.86
C ILE A 334 -23.74 34.14 22.94
N ASP A 335 -22.61 34.84 22.83
CA ASP A 335 -22.63 36.27 22.49
C ASP A 335 -23.40 36.39 21.18
N ASP A 336 -24.52 37.14 21.23
CA ASP A 336 -25.39 37.47 20.11
C ASP A 336 -24.67 38.33 19.06
#